data_85b0b0b88a74b4d2e03a0ff30c03d20d
#
_entry.id   85b0b0b88a74b4d2e03a0ff30c03d20d
#
_cell.length_a   1.000
_cell.length_b   1.000
_cell.length_c   1.000
_cell.angle_alpha   90.00
_cell.angle_beta   90.00
_cell.angle_gamma   90.00
#
_symmetry.space_group_name_H-M   'P 1'
#
loop_
_entity.id
_entity.type
_entity.pdbx_description
1 polymer ?
#
loop_
_entity_poly.entity_id
_entity_poly.type
_entity_poly.pdbx_seq_one_letter_code
_entity_poly.pdbx_strand_id
1 'polypeptide(L)'
;DTPAGNAAALAGPNGASIILTTGAVDRLGLVELEALVAHLLVRCADRHLRIETTAAAMGRIPGASLGLAAGSDGPDRMVRTDLHGADLTRFPPGMQSALRALAELGATVDVPSSTSRLWLLQPDGRTDIQTSIHPTVDLRVAALEEC
;
A
#
# COMPACT_ATOMS: atom_id res chain seq x y z
N ASP A 1 -11.53 11.93 5.77
CA ASP A 1 -11.04 11.90 7.14
C ASP A 1 -11.32 10.53 7.77
N THR A 2 -10.27 9.80 8.13
CA THR A 2 -10.39 8.54 8.85
C THR A 2 -9.22 8.40 9.83
N PRO A 3 -9.49 7.97 11.09
CA PRO A 3 -8.46 7.78 12.11
C PRO A 3 -7.60 6.54 11.87
N ALA A 4 -7.93 5.70 10.91
CA ALA A 4 -7.15 4.51 10.57
C ALA A 4 -5.75 4.87 10.08
N GLY A 5 -4.79 3.97 10.30
CA GLY A 5 -3.41 4.07 9.83
C GLY A 5 -3.21 3.44 8.47
N ASN A 6 -3.49 4.14 7.38
CA ASN A 6 -3.32 3.60 6.04
C ASN A 6 -2.94 4.67 5.01
N ALA A 7 -2.51 4.22 3.84
CA ALA A 7 -2.18 5.09 2.72
C ALA A 7 -2.49 4.37 1.40
N ALA A 8 -2.66 5.12 0.33
CA ALA A 8 -2.92 4.56 -1.00
C ALA A 8 -2.23 5.35 -2.10
N ALA A 9 -1.98 4.69 -3.21
CA ALA A 9 -1.57 5.32 -4.46
C ALA A 9 -2.56 4.95 -5.57
N LEU A 10 -2.85 5.90 -6.44
CA LEU A 10 -3.72 5.69 -7.61
C LEU A 10 -3.21 6.48 -8.82
N ALA A 11 -3.46 5.97 -10.01
CA ALA A 11 -3.09 6.61 -11.24
C ALA A 11 -4.33 7.18 -11.95
N GLY A 12 -4.29 8.44 -12.28
CA GLY A 12 -5.31 9.13 -13.05
C GLY A 12 -4.86 9.48 -14.47
N PRO A 13 -5.73 10.10 -15.27
CA PRO A 13 -5.41 10.52 -16.63
C PRO A 13 -4.31 11.59 -16.66
N ASN A 14 -4.22 12.44 -15.63
CA ASN A 14 -3.27 13.55 -15.54
C ASN A 14 -2.05 13.25 -14.65
N GLY A 15 -1.85 12.02 -14.22
CA GLY A 15 -0.75 11.63 -13.35
C GLY A 15 -1.16 10.66 -12.24
N ALA A 16 -0.28 10.51 -11.26
CA ALA A 16 -0.55 9.70 -10.08
C ALA A 16 -0.87 10.59 -8.87
N SER A 17 -1.62 10.04 -7.92
CA SER A 17 -1.97 10.70 -6.67
C SER A 17 -1.70 9.78 -5.50
N ILE A 18 -1.29 10.34 -4.38
CA ILE A 18 -1.15 9.65 -3.11
C ILE A 18 -2.24 10.12 -2.14
N ILE A 19 -2.71 9.20 -1.33
CA ILE A 19 -3.70 9.44 -0.28
C ILE A 19 -3.08 8.98 1.04
N LEU A 20 -3.09 9.86 2.03
CA LEU A 20 -2.75 9.54 3.40
C LEU A 20 -4.01 9.70 4.24
N THR A 21 -4.28 8.72 5.10
CA THR A 21 -5.34 8.86 6.10
C THR A 21 -4.95 9.88 7.16
N THR A 22 -5.92 10.55 7.78
CA THR A 22 -5.64 11.46 8.90
C THR A 22 -4.91 10.75 10.02
N GLY A 23 -5.30 9.51 10.36
CA GLY A 23 -4.60 8.72 11.37
C GLY A 23 -3.13 8.46 11.02
N ALA A 24 -2.79 8.23 9.76
CA ALA A 24 -1.40 8.07 9.36
C ALA A 24 -0.60 9.37 9.52
N VAL A 25 -1.17 10.51 9.12
CA VAL A 25 -0.51 11.82 9.23
C VAL A 25 -0.29 12.22 10.70
N ASP A 26 -1.28 11.96 11.55
CA ASP A 26 -1.22 12.34 12.97
C ASP A 26 -0.32 11.42 13.80
N ARG A 27 -0.18 10.15 13.39
CA ARG A 27 0.55 9.12 14.16
C ARG A 27 2.02 9.07 13.82
N LEU A 28 2.37 9.28 12.54
CA LEU A 28 3.74 9.08 12.06
C LEU A 28 4.62 10.30 12.30
N GLY A 29 5.85 10.04 12.76
CA GLY A 29 6.91 11.05 12.82
C GLY A 29 7.46 11.38 11.42
N LEU A 30 8.29 12.43 11.34
CA LEU A 30 8.83 12.92 10.05
C LEU A 30 9.56 11.83 9.26
N VAL A 31 10.40 11.03 9.91
CA VAL A 31 11.19 9.96 9.27
C VAL A 31 10.29 8.83 8.73
N GLU A 32 9.24 8.50 9.49
CA GLU A 32 8.25 7.49 9.11
C GLU A 32 7.40 7.98 7.94
N LEU A 33 6.98 9.26 7.94
CA LEU A 33 6.27 9.89 6.83
C LEU A 33 7.13 9.96 5.57
N GLU A 34 8.41 10.30 5.71
CA GLU A 34 9.35 10.30 4.59
C GLU A 34 9.46 8.92 3.95
N ALA A 35 9.62 7.87 4.75
CA ALA A 35 9.69 6.50 4.27
C ALA A 35 8.37 6.05 3.62
N LEU A 36 7.22 6.40 4.21
CA LEU A 36 5.90 6.13 3.65
C LEU A 36 5.71 6.82 2.29
N VAL A 37 6.07 8.10 2.19
CA VAL A 37 5.98 8.86 0.94
C VAL A 37 6.91 8.27 -0.12
N ALA A 38 8.13 7.87 0.24
CA ALA A 38 9.06 7.22 -0.67
C ALA A 38 8.47 5.93 -1.25
N HIS A 39 7.87 5.07 -0.41
CA HIS A 39 7.14 3.89 -0.87
C HIS A 39 6.03 4.25 -1.88
N LEU A 40 5.20 5.25 -1.56
CA LEU A 40 4.10 5.67 -2.43
C LEU A 40 4.59 6.26 -3.74
N LEU A 41 5.72 6.97 -3.75
CA LEU A 41 6.35 7.50 -4.97
C LEU A 41 6.86 6.36 -5.87
N VAL A 42 7.48 5.31 -5.31
CA VAL A 42 7.86 4.10 -6.05
C VAL A 42 6.63 3.48 -6.69
N ARG A 43 5.52 3.37 -5.95
CA ARG A 43 4.25 2.88 -6.50
C ARG A 43 3.72 3.77 -7.63
N CYS A 44 3.80 5.08 -7.47
CA CYS A 44 3.36 6.03 -8.51
C CYS A 44 4.17 5.92 -9.81
N ALA A 45 5.45 5.54 -9.70
CA ALA A 45 6.31 5.31 -10.85
C ALA A 45 6.06 3.95 -11.54
N ASP A 46 5.40 3.01 -10.85
CA ASP A 46 5.11 1.69 -11.40
C ASP A 46 3.93 1.75 -12.39
N ARG A 47 4.17 1.29 -13.62
CA ARG A 47 3.15 1.20 -14.67
C ARG A 47 1.93 0.34 -14.28
N HIS A 48 2.11 -0.63 -13.38
CA HIS A 48 1.04 -1.50 -12.92
C HIS A 48 -0.01 -0.74 -12.09
N LEU A 49 0.35 0.38 -11.49
CA LEU A 49 -0.60 1.21 -10.74
C LEU A 49 -1.78 1.65 -11.61
N ARG A 50 -1.55 1.95 -12.90
CA ARG A 50 -2.64 2.29 -13.85
C ARG A 50 -3.59 1.12 -14.05
N ILE A 51 -3.05 -0.10 -14.19
CA ILE A 51 -3.86 -1.31 -14.35
C ILE A 51 -4.69 -1.55 -13.09
N GLU A 52 -4.08 -1.44 -11.91
CA GLU A 52 -4.77 -1.62 -10.63
C GLU A 52 -5.86 -0.56 -10.41
N THR A 53 -5.57 0.70 -10.72
CA THR A 53 -6.55 1.80 -10.61
C THR A 53 -7.72 1.58 -11.58
N THR A 54 -7.45 1.16 -12.81
CA THR A 54 -8.48 0.85 -13.79
C THR A 54 -9.32 -0.34 -13.34
N ALA A 55 -8.68 -1.41 -12.86
CA ALA A 55 -9.38 -2.58 -12.32
C ALA A 55 -10.26 -2.22 -11.12
N ALA A 56 -9.77 -1.36 -10.22
CA ALA A 56 -10.54 -0.87 -9.08
C ALA A 56 -11.78 -0.07 -9.52
N ALA A 57 -11.64 0.80 -10.51
CA ALA A 57 -12.74 1.58 -11.07
C ALA A 57 -13.78 0.67 -11.75
N MET A 58 -13.33 -0.36 -12.46
CA MET A 58 -14.21 -1.33 -13.15
C MET A 58 -14.78 -2.39 -12.21
N GLY A 59 -14.24 -2.56 -11.01
CA GLY A 59 -14.67 -3.57 -10.04
C GLY A 59 -16.12 -3.42 -9.56
N ARG A 60 -16.77 -2.31 -9.89
CA ARG A 60 -18.21 -2.08 -9.69
C ARG A 60 -19.08 -2.69 -10.79
N ILE A 61 -18.46 -3.12 -11.90
CA ILE A 61 -19.16 -3.74 -13.04
C ILE A 61 -18.99 -5.26 -12.91
N PRO A 62 -20.09 -6.03 -12.71
CA PRO A 62 -20.01 -7.49 -12.58
C PRO A 62 -19.27 -8.10 -13.79
N GLY A 63 -18.25 -8.91 -13.50
CA GLY A 63 -17.47 -9.62 -14.52
C GLY A 63 -16.32 -8.85 -15.19
N ALA A 64 -16.25 -7.53 -15.05
CA ALA A 64 -15.21 -6.72 -15.72
C ALA A 64 -13.82 -6.80 -15.06
N SER A 65 -13.77 -7.11 -13.76
CA SER A 65 -12.51 -7.10 -12.98
C SER A 65 -11.68 -8.39 -13.07
N LEU A 66 -12.28 -9.49 -13.55
CA LEU A 66 -11.66 -10.83 -13.52
C LEU A 66 -10.43 -10.97 -14.43
N GLY A 67 -10.36 -10.22 -15.53
CA GLY A 67 -9.25 -10.31 -16.47
C GLY A 67 -8.07 -9.37 -16.17
N LEU A 68 -8.31 -8.25 -15.51
CA LEU A 68 -7.29 -7.21 -15.27
C LEU A 68 -6.44 -7.49 -14.02
N ALA A 69 -7.00 -8.26 -13.07
CA ALA A 69 -6.28 -8.61 -11.83
C ALA A 69 -5.28 -9.76 -11.98
N ALA A 70 -5.36 -10.53 -13.07
CA ALA A 70 -4.59 -11.77 -13.26
C ALA A 70 -3.09 -11.56 -13.56
N GLY A 71 -2.62 -10.33 -13.71
CA GLY A 71 -1.24 -10.02 -14.08
C GLY A 71 -0.41 -9.30 -13.00
N SER A 72 -0.90 -9.21 -11.78
CA SER A 72 -0.14 -8.54 -10.72
C SER A 72 0.67 -9.55 -9.90
N ASP A 73 1.96 -9.30 -9.80
CA ASP A 73 2.94 -10.08 -9.03
C ASP A 73 2.64 -10.06 -7.51
N GLY A 74 1.56 -10.62 -7.06
CA GLY A 74 1.19 -10.91 -5.69
C GLY A 74 1.86 -10.12 -4.54
N PRO A 75 2.04 -10.77 -3.39
CA PRO A 75 2.67 -10.18 -2.20
C PRO A 75 4.10 -9.69 -2.41
N ASP A 76 4.87 -10.35 -3.27
CA ASP A 76 6.28 -10.03 -3.54
C ASP A 76 6.47 -8.60 -4.10
N ARG A 77 5.47 -8.09 -4.83
CA ARG A 77 5.56 -6.73 -5.37
C ARG A 77 5.51 -5.66 -4.28
N MET A 78 4.70 -5.87 -3.25
CA MET A 78 4.62 -4.95 -2.13
C MET A 78 5.95 -4.89 -1.36
N VAL A 79 6.55 -6.06 -1.10
CA VAL A 79 7.88 -6.16 -0.47
C VAL A 79 8.94 -5.45 -1.32
N ARG A 80 8.97 -5.70 -2.63
CA ARG A 80 9.92 -4.99 -3.53
C ARG A 80 9.73 -3.48 -3.51
N THR A 81 8.49 -3.01 -3.41
CA THR A 81 8.21 -1.57 -3.31
C THR A 81 8.74 -0.98 -2.00
N ASP A 82 8.62 -1.73 -0.89
CA ASP A 82 9.19 -1.33 0.40
C ASP A 82 10.70 -1.19 0.33
N LEU A 83 11.38 -2.19 -0.27
CA LEU A 83 12.83 -2.19 -0.45
C LEU A 83 13.27 -0.99 -1.31
N HIS A 84 12.62 -0.75 -2.44
CA HIS A 84 12.94 0.40 -3.29
C HIS A 84 12.64 1.74 -2.59
N GLY A 85 11.59 1.82 -1.78
CA GLY A 85 11.30 3.01 -0.96
C GLY A 85 12.38 3.24 0.09
N ALA A 86 12.85 2.18 0.74
CA ALA A 86 13.96 2.22 1.69
C ALA A 86 15.28 2.63 1.04
N ASP A 87 15.54 2.19 -0.19
CA ASP A 87 16.71 2.62 -0.98
C ASP A 87 16.67 4.13 -1.27
N LEU A 88 15.50 4.70 -1.57
CA LEU A 88 15.35 6.13 -1.82
C LEU A 88 15.69 6.97 -0.58
N THR A 89 15.25 6.54 0.59
CA THR A 89 15.52 7.24 1.86
C THR A 89 16.88 6.87 2.45
N ARG A 90 17.49 5.76 2.00
CA ARG A 90 18.69 5.14 2.58
C ARG A 90 18.56 4.84 4.08
N PHE A 91 17.32 4.63 4.53
CA PHE A 91 17.03 4.39 5.94
C PHE A 91 15.89 3.36 6.11
N PRO A 92 16.15 2.07 5.89
CA PRO A 92 15.17 1.00 6.06
C PRO A 92 14.39 1.02 7.39
N PRO A 93 15.00 1.38 8.55
CA PRO A 93 14.28 1.45 9.81
C PRO A 93 13.10 2.41 9.83
N GLY A 94 13.11 3.46 9.00
CA GLY A 94 11.99 4.40 8.86
C GLY A 94 10.74 3.71 8.32
N MET A 95 10.89 2.87 7.30
CA MET A 95 9.76 2.11 6.74
C MET A 95 9.29 1.00 7.68
N GLN A 96 10.21 0.32 8.38
CA GLN A 96 9.87 -0.67 9.39
C GLN A 96 9.00 -0.06 10.51
N SER A 97 9.44 1.09 11.04
CA SER A 97 8.71 1.82 12.09
C SER A 97 7.34 2.30 11.58
N ALA A 98 7.28 2.86 10.37
CA ALA A 98 6.02 3.30 9.75
C ALA A 98 5.02 2.14 9.64
N LEU A 99 5.44 0.98 9.13
CA LEU A 99 4.57 -0.19 8.97
C LEU A 99 4.03 -0.68 10.31
N ARG A 100 4.88 -0.76 11.36
CA ARG A 100 4.47 -1.15 12.70
C ARG A 100 3.48 -0.16 13.30
N ALA A 101 3.79 1.14 13.23
CA ALA A 101 2.92 2.19 13.77
C ALA A 101 1.54 2.24 13.11
N LEU A 102 1.48 2.04 11.78
CA LEU A 102 0.21 2.00 11.04
C LEU A 102 -0.60 0.74 11.37
N ALA A 103 0.07 -0.41 11.54
CA ALA A 103 -0.60 -1.66 11.94
C ALA A 103 -1.16 -1.57 13.36
N GLU A 104 -0.41 -1.00 14.31
CA GLU A 104 -0.87 -0.76 15.69
C GLU A 104 -2.09 0.16 15.75
N LEU A 105 -2.14 1.19 14.92
CA LEU A 105 -3.28 2.10 14.84
C LEU A 105 -4.53 1.42 14.25
N GLY A 106 -4.33 0.37 13.46
CA GLY A 106 -5.38 -0.31 12.70
C GLY A 106 -5.58 0.30 11.33
N ALA A 107 -5.56 -0.54 10.30
CA ALA A 107 -5.55 -0.13 8.89
C ALA A 107 -6.95 -0.12 8.24
N THR A 108 -8.01 -0.39 9.01
CA THR A 108 -9.37 -0.57 8.46
C THR A 108 -9.95 0.76 7.95
N VAL A 109 -10.26 0.79 6.65
CA VAL A 109 -10.87 1.93 5.98
C VAL A 109 -12.14 1.44 5.27
N ASP A 110 -13.24 2.17 5.42
CA ASP A 110 -14.51 1.85 4.74
C ASP A 110 -14.45 2.23 3.26
N VAL A 111 -13.96 1.30 2.46
CA VAL A 111 -13.76 1.46 1.02
C VAL A 111 -14.21 0.21 0.27
N PRO A 112 -14.59 0.33 -1.01
CA PRO A 112 -14.91 -0.84 -1.83
C PRO A 112 -13.75 -1.83 -1.89
N SER A 113 -14.03 -3.13 -1.75
CA SER A 113 -13.02 -4.19 -1.81
C SER A 113 -12.22 -4.22 -3.12
N SER A 114 -12.79 -3.71 -4.21
CA SER A 114 -12.11 -3.55 -5.50
C SER A 114 -10.89 -2.63 -5.42
N THR A 115 -10.82 -1.74 -4.42
CA THR A 115 -9.71 -0.80 -4.23
C THR A 115 -8.58 -1.35 -3.37
N SER A 116 -8.72 -2.56 -2.79
CA SER A 116 -7.76 -3.11 -1.81
C SER A 116 -6.31 -3.06 -2.29
N ARG A 117 -6.05 -3.35 -3.57
CA ARG A 117 -4.70 -3.33 -4.16
C ARG A 117 -4.04 -1.95 -4.19
N LEU A 118 -4.81 -0.87 -4.08
CA LEU A 118 -4.30 0.50 -4.09
C LEU A 118 -3.74 0.92 -2.73
N TRP A 119 -4.17 0.25 -1.65
CA TRP A 119 -3.81 0.55 -0.28
C TRP A 119 -2.48 -0.07 0.13
N LEU A 120 -1.81 0.55 1.10
CA LEU A 120 -0.56 0.08 1.68
C LEU A 120 -0.75 -1.16 2.56
N LEU A 121 -1.79 -1.12 3.38
CA LEU A 121 -2.22 -2.21 4.24
C LEU A 121 -3.64 -2.64 3.84
N GLN A 122 -3.99 -3.88 4.15
CA GLN A 122 -5.30 -4.42 3.83
C GLN A 122 -6.42 -3.59 4.48
N PRO A 123 -7.29 -2.91 3.70
CA PRO A 123 -8.22 -1.94 4.25
C PRO A 123 -9.43 -2.55 4.96
N ASP A 124 -9.70 -3.85 4.83
CA ASP A 124 -10.79 -4.56 5.50
C ASP A 124 -10.37 -5.21 6.83
N GLY A 125 -9.11 -5.00 7.25
CA GLY A 125 -8.54 -5.54 8.48
C GLY A 125 -8.33 -7.06 8.48
N ARG A 126 -8.55 -7.74 7.34
CA ARG A 126 -8.31 -9.18 7.24
C ARG A 126 -6.81 -9.47 7.18
N THR A 127 -6.38 -10.39 8.02
CA THR A 127 -4.99 -10.87 8.06
C THR A 127 -4.84 -12.30 7.54
N ASP A 128 -5.82 -12.79 6.78
CA ASP A 128 -5.81 -14.15 6.26
C ASP A 128 -4.71 -14.30 5.19
N ILE A 129 -3.67 -15.06 5.57
CA ILE A 129 -2.44 -15.25 4.78
C ILE A 129 -2.72 -15.94 3.44
N GLN A 130 -3.80 -16.72 3.33
CA GLN A 130 -4.08 -17.53 2.13
C GLN A 130 -4.83 -16.74 1.04
N THR A 131 -5.55 -15.71 1.40
CA THR A 131 -6.37 -14.91 0.47
C THR A 131 -5.95 -13.46 0.38
N SER A 132 -5.03 -13.00 1.22
CA SER A 132 -4.59 -11.61 1.26
C SER A 132 -3.67 -11.29 0.09
N ILE A 133 -3.98 -10.21 -0.58
CA ILE A 133 -3.14 -9.60 -1.62
C ILE A 133 -1.94 -8.89 -0.97
N HIS A 134 -2.07 -8.56 0.31
CA HIS A 134 -1.05 -7.88 1.09
C HIS A 134 -0.26 -8.87 1.92
N PRO A 135 1.09 -8.83 1.86
CA PRO A 135 1.92 -9.58 2.80
C PRO A 135 1.72 -9.04 4.22
N THR A 136 1.93 -9.89 5.20
CA THR A 136 1.86 -9.46 6.60
C THR A 136 2.90 -8.39 6.89
N VAL A 137 2.62 -7.50 7.86
CA VAL A 137 3.58 -6.47 8.27
C VAL A 137 4.89 -7.09 8.74
N ASP A 138 4.83 -8.20 9.49
CA ASP A 138 6.02 -8.89 9.98
C ASP A 138 6.91 -9.40 8.83
N LEU A 139 6.33 -9.94 7.76
CA LEU A 139 7.09 -10.40 6.60
C LEU A 139 7.75 -9.22 5.88
N ARG A 140 7.05 -8.09 5.74
CA ARG A 140 7.59 -6.87 5.12
C ARG A 140 8.72 -6.28 5.95
N VAL A 141 8.55 -6.26 7.27
CA VAL A 141 9.57 -5.77 8.20
C VAL A 141 10.81 -6.68 8.17
N ALA A 142 10.62 -8.01 8.20
CA ALA A 142 11.73 -8.96 8.10
C ALA A 142 12.55 -8.76 6.80
N ALA A 143 11.88 -8.56 5.66
CA ALA A 143 12.56 -8.27 4.40
C ALA A 143 13.38 -6.98 4.43
N LEU A 144 12.90 -5.96 5.16
CA LEU A 144 13.62 -4.69 5.36
C LEU A 144 14.77 -4.80 6.38
N GLU A 145 14.79 -5.83 7.23
CA GLU A 145 15.89 -6.11 8.16
C GLU A 145 17.09 -6.78 7.47
N GLU A 146 16.85 -7.41 6.31
CA GLU A 146 17.90 -8.05 5.50
C GLU A 146 18.62 -7.10 4.53
N CYS A 147 18.24 -5.82 4.51
CA CYS A 147 18.78 -4.80 3.59
C CYS A 147 20.07 -4.12 4.07
#